data_c34d6d0e474e277f78254eb6524fdf3c
#
_entry.id   c34d6d0e474e277f78254eb6524fdf3c
#
_cell.length_a   1.000
_cell.length_b   1.000
_cell.length_c   1.000
_cell.angle_alpha   90.00
_cell.angle_beta   90.00
_cell.angle_gamma   90.00
#
_symmetry.space_group_name_H-M   'P 1'
#
loop_
_entity.id
_entity.type
_entity.pdbx_description
1 polymer ?
#
loop_
_entity_poly.entity_id
_entity_poly.type
_entity_poly.pdbx_seq_one_letter_code
_entity_poly.pdbx_strand_id
1 'polypeptide(L)'
;PAPSGDLSAPMRALVFDCQYDAYKGVIAYIRVIDGTFGPDDTLYSMVSEKSITPIEIGVMTPVMIAVPQLHAGQVGYIATGLKAVQDLDVGDTITVLKRPATEPLPGYVAMKPMVFAGLYPSNPDDYVDLRDALEKLQLNDAALVYEPETSQALGFGFRLGFLGLFHMEIVQERLE
;
A
#
# COMPACT_ATOMS: atom_id res chain seq x y z
N PRO A 1 -2.21 1.35 27.18
CA PRO A 1 -1.91 2.77 27.36
C PRO A 1 -2.67 3.61 26.34
N ALA A 2 -3.04 4.83 26.72
CA ALA A 2 -3.67 5.78 25.81
C ALA A 2 -2.68 6.16 24.69
N PRO A 3 -3.16 6.55 23.50
CA PRO A 3 -2.29 7.07 22.45
C PRO A 3 -1.52 8.28 22.99
N SER A 4 -0.21 8.28 22.73
CA SER A 4 0.66 9.41 23.05
C SER A 4 0.96 10.14 21.75
N GLY A 5 0.64 11.41 21.65
CA GLY A 5 0.94 12.24 20.48
C GLY A 5 0.73 13.70 20.79
N ASP A 6 1.45 14.58 20.11
CA ASP A 6 1.32 16.02 20.27
C ASP A 6 0.47 16.59 19.13
N LEU A 7 -0.72 17.09 19.48
CA LEU A 7 -1.64 17.73 18.51
C LEU A 7 -1.06 19.00 17.87
N SER A 8 -0.10 19.65 18.53
CA SER A 8 0.53 20.89 18.06
C SER A 8 1.78 20.66 17.22
N ALA A 9 2.31 19.44 17.21
CA ALA A 9 3.49 19.09 16.41
C ALA A 9 3.18 19.04 14.90
N PRO A 10 4.21 19.10 14.03
CA PRO A 10 4.04 18.76 12.63
C PRO A 10 3.41 17.38 12.46
N MET A 11 2.45 17.27 11.54
CA MET A 11 1.71 16.04 11.36
C MET A 11 2.63 14.92 10.87
N ARG A 12 2.52 13.75 11.51
CA ARG A 12 3.12 12.49 11.09
C ARG A 12 2.11 11.37 11.21
N ALA A 13 1.87 10.70 10.11
CA ALA A 13 1.03 9.50 10.07
C ALA A 13 1.80 8.35 9.45
N LEU A 14 1.69 7.17 10.04
CA LEU A 14 2.29 5.94 9.54
C LEU A 14 1.27 5.23 8.64
N VAL A 15 1.67 4.90 7.42
CA VAL A 15 0.92 4.02 6.52
C VAL A 15 1.15 2.58 6.97
N PHE A 16 0.11 1.87 7.38
CA PHE A 16 0.24 0.48 7.82
C PHE A 16 -0.39 -0.53 6.86
N ASP A 17 -1.23 -0.06 5.93
CA ASP A 17 -1.81 -0.89 4.86
C ASP A 17 -2.25 -0.02 3.69
N CYS A 18 -2.37 -0.61 2.49
CA CYS A 18 -2.87 0.03 1.28
C CYS A 18 -3.78 -0.92 0.53
N GLN A 19 -4.87 -0.37 -0.01
CA GLN A 19 -5.81 -1.11 -0.84
C GLN A 19 -6.14 -0.29 -2.09
N TYR A 20 -6.30 -0.94 -3.22
CA TYR A 20 -6.78 -0.29 -4.43
C TYR A 20 -8.31 -0.34 -4.52
N ASP A 21 -8.90 0.80 -4.77
CA ASP A 21 -10.33 0.98 -5.08
C ASP A 21 -10.49 1.59 -6.47
N ALA A 22 -11.38 1.02 -7.29
CA ALA A 22 -11.56 1.45 -8.68
C ALA A 22 -12.07 2.89 -8.84
N TYR A 23 -12.72 3.45 -7.81
CA TYR A 23 -13.30 4.80 -7.83
C TYR A 23 -12.46 5.83 -7.08
N LYS A 24 -11.83 5.42 -5.97
CA LYS A 24 -11.05 6.30 -5.08
C LYS A 24 -9.54 6.19 -5.29
N GLY A 25 -9.09 5.27 -6.14
CA GLY A 25 -7.68 4.96 -6.33
C GLY A 25 -7.10 4.22 -5.12
N VAL A 26 -5.84 4.48 -4.80
CA VAL A 26 -5.19 3.88 -3.63
C VAL A 26 -5.78 4.48 -2.35
N ILE A 27 -6.30 3.62 -1.49
CA ILE A 27 -6.73 3.93 -0.14
C ILE A 27 -5.60 3.55 0.80
N ALA A 28 -5.00 4.53 1.46
CA ALA A 28 -3.99 4.32 2.47
C ALA A 28 -4.63 4.26 3.85
N TYR A 29 -4.41 3.19 4.58
CA TYR A 29 -4.79 3.08 5.99
C TYR A 29 -3.65 3.61 6.84
N ILE A 30 -3.97 4.58 7.68
CA ILE A 30 -2.98 5.34 8.42
C ILE A 30 -3.27 5.37 9.92
N ARG A 31 -2.20 5.49 10.69
CA ARG A 31 -2.25 5.86 12.09
C ARG A 31 -1.59 7.23 12.27
N VAL A 32 -2.36 8.21 12.69
CA VAL A 32 -1.83 9.55 13.01
C VAL A 32 -1.09 9.47 14.34
N ILE A 33 0.20 9.77 14.34
CA ILE A 33 1.05 9.76 15.52
C ILE A 33 1.09 11.16 16.14
N ASP A 34 1.35 12.19 15.34
CA ASP A 34 1.41 13.58 15.79
C ASP A 34 0.61 14.49 14.86
N GLY A 35 0.23 15.64 15.39
CA GLY A 35 -0.42 16.71 14.63
C GLY A 35 -1.86 16.40 14.24
N THR A 36 -2.31 17.13 13.24
CA THR A 36 -3.68 17.10 12.72
C THR A 36 -3.67 17.50 11.25
N PHE A 37 -4.59 16.94 10.46
CA PHE A 37 -4.79 17.32 9.06
C PHE A 37 -6.22 17.12 8.59
N GLY A 38 -6.58 17.83 7.52
CA GLY A 38 -7.88 17.76 6.86
C GLY A 38 -7.79 17.36 5.38
N PRO A 39 -8.94 17.21 4.69
CA PRO A 39 -8.96 16.83 3.27
C PRO A 39 -8.38 17.90 2.34
N ASP A 40 -8.35 19.17 2.77
CA ASP A 40 -7.82 20.30 1.98
C ASP A 40 -6.29 20.44 2.11
N ASP A 41 -5.66 19.65 2.97
CA ASP A 41 -4.22 19.68 3.13
C ASP A 41 -3.54 18.86 2.04
N THR A 42 -2.53 19.45 1.41
CA THR A 42 -1.62 18.68 0.55
C THR A 42 -0.69 17.89 1.44
N LEU A 43 -0.70 16.58 1.29
CA LEU A 43 0.14 15.65 2.02
C LEU A 43 1.40 15.31 1.23
N TYR A 44 2.41 14.87 1.93
CA TYR A 44 3.69 14.44 1.37
C TYR A 44 4.14 13.13 2.01
N SER A 45 4.43 12.15 1.16
CA SER A 45 5.04 10.88 1.54
C SER A 45 6.55 11.06 1.64
N MET A 46 7.14 10.76 2.80
CA MET A 46 8.55 11.08 3.08
C MET A 46 9.54 10.08 2.49
N VAL A 47 9.11 8.84 2.23
CA VAL A 47 9.95 7.78 1.65
C VAL A 47 9.72 7.69 0.14
N SER A 48 8.47 7.62 -0.30
CA SER A 48 8.12 7.59 -1.73
C SER A 48 8.30 8.94 -2.43
N GLU A 49 8.56 10.02 -1.67
CA GLU A 49 8.78 11.40 -2.15
C GLU A 49 7.66 11.94 -3.06
N LYS A 50 6.41 11.54 -2.77
CA LYS A 50 5.24 11.94 -3.57
C LYS A 50 4.32 12.87 -2.81
N SER A 51 3.78 13.85 -3.52
CA SER A 51 2.73 14.72 -3.02
C SER A 51 1.37 14.07 -3.28
N ILE A 52 0.50 14.09 -2.27
CA ILE A 52 -0.83 13.50 -2.29
C ILE A 52 -1.85 14.59 -1.97
N THR A 53 -2.81 14.77 -2.85
CA THR A 53 -3.99 15.59 -2.57
C THR A 53 -5.14 14.64 -2.25
N PRO A 54 -5.57 14.52 -0.99
CA PRO A 54 -6.64 13.61 -0.62
C PRO A 54 -7.93 13.93 -1.37
N ILE A 55 -8.59 12.90 -1.89
CA ILE A 55 -9.97 13.01 -2.37
C ILE A 55 -10.92 13.01 -1.17
N GLU A 56 -10.60 12.20 -0.17
CA GLU A 56 -11.38 12.00 1.05
C GLU A 56 -10.45 11.49 2.15
N ILE A 57 -10.75 11.89 3.38
CA ILE A 57 -10.18 11.30 4.59
C ILE A 57 -11.29 10.81 5.50
N GLY A 58 -11.04 9.78 6.28
CA GLY A 58 -12.10 9.23 7.15
C GLY A 58 -11.63 8.17 8.12
N VAL A 59 -12.61 7.59 8.81
CA VAL A 59 -12.44 6.50 9.77
C VAL A 59 -13.26 5.28 9.36
N MET A 60 -12.90 4.10 9.90
CA MET A 60 -13.63 2.84 9.69
C MET A 60 -14.49 2.51 10.91
N THR A 61 -15.85 2.36 10.74
CA THR A 61 -16.78 2.12 11.86
C THR A 61 -18.04 1.31 11.51
N PRO A 62 -18.03 0.09 11.07
CA PRO A 62 -17.10 -0.71 10.26
C PRO A 62 -17.02 -0.28 8.79
N VAL A 63 -17.91 0.63 8.35
CA VAL A 63 -17.88 1.22 7.00
C VAL A 63 -16.99 2.47 7.00
N MET A 64 -16.53 2.87 5.83
CA MET A 64 -15.80 4.12 5.63
C MET A 64 -16.74 5.31 5.89
N ILE A 65 -16.36 6.17 6.82
CA ILE A 65 -17.07 7.41 7.12
C ILE A 65 -16.09 8.57 6.97
N ALA A 66 -16.41 9.47 6.04
CA ALA A 66 -15.63 10.68 5.84
C ALA A 66 -15.69 11.59 7.09
N VAL A 67 -14.56 12.18 7.45
CA VAL A 67 -14.45 13.12 8.56
C VAL A 67 -13.76 14.40 8.11
N PRO A 68 -14.06 15.55 8.75
CA PRO A 68 -13.42 16.80 8.37
C PRO A 68 -11.95 16.89 8.81
N GLN A 69 -11.52 16.07 9.75
CA GLN A 69 -10.17 16.13 10.31
C GLN A 69 -9.79 14.82 10.99
N LEU A 70 -8.50 14.48 10.92
CA LEU A 70 -7.88 13.40 11.69
C LEU A 70 -6.79 13.97 12.60
N HIS A 71 -6.69 13.42 13.81
CA HIS A 71 -5.80 13.90 14.87
C HIS A 71 -4.86 12.82 15.37
N ALA A 72 -3.79 13.25 16.03
CA ALA A 72 -2.88 12.36 16.75
C ALA A 72 -3.65 11.34 17.61
N GLY A 73 -3.24 10.08 17.51
CA GLY A 73 -3.85 8.93 18.19
C GLY A 73 -4.98 8.24 17.44
N GLN A 74 -5.48 8.80 16.34
CA GLN A 74 -6.54 8.20 15.53
C GLN A 74 -5.96 7.27 14.46
N VAL A 75 -6.77 6.27 14.12
CA VAL A 75 -6.59 5.42 12.95
C VAL A 75 -7.67 5.79 11.93
N GLY A 76 -7.27 5.95 10.69
CA GLY A 76 -8.18 6.33 9.63
C GLY A 76 -7.66 5.93 8.26
N TYR A 77 -8.27 6.49 7.24
CA TYR A 77 -7.87 6.26 5.84
C TYR A 77 -7.73 7.57 5.07
N ILE A 78 -6.96 7.52 4.02
CA ILE A 78 -6.81 8.57 3.01
C ILE A 78 -7.12 7.94 1.66
N ALA A 79 -8.14 8.42 0.96
CA ALA A 79 -8.34 8.14 -0.45
C ALA A 79 -7.42 9.06 -1.26
N THR A 80 -6.35 8.51 -1.81
CA THR A 80 -5.24 9.30 -2.37
C THR A 80 -5.45 9.71 -3.81
N GLY A 81 -6.31 8.99 -4.55
CA GLY A 81 -6.47 9.15 -6.00
C GLY A 81 -5.27 8.61 -6.82
N LEU A 82 -4.26 8.05 -6.19
CA LEU A 82 -3.14 7.40 -6.87
C LEU A 82 -3.63 6.15 -7.62
N LYS A 83 -3.00 5.83 -8.73
CA LYS A 83 -3.46 4.75 -9.62
C LYS A 83 -2.78 3.42 -9.35
N ALA A 84 -1.67 3.41 -8.64
CA ALA A 84 -0.91 2.20 -8.32
C ALA A 84 -0.58 2.15 -6.83
N VAL A 85 -0.76 1.00 -6.19
CA VAL A 85 -0.39 0.79 -4.77
C VAL A 85 1.09 1.01 -4.54
N GLN A 86 1.91 0.71 -5.55
CA GLN A 86 3.36 0.93 -5.55
C GLN A 86 3.77 2.41 -5.45
N ASP A 87 2.81 3.34 -5.60
CA ASP A 87 3.06 4.77 -5.45
C ASP A 87 3.12 5.20 -3.98
N LEU A 88 2.75 4.33 -3.05
CA LEU A 88 2.75 4.59 -1.61
C LEU A 88 3.13 3.32 -0.84
N ASP A 89 4.29 3.31 -0.24
CA ASP A 89 4.80 2.14 0.48
C ASP A 89 4.14 1.97 1.86
N VAL A 90 3.83 0.71 2.20
CA VAL A 90 3.47 0.36 3.58
C VAL A 90 4.70 0.58 4.47
N GLY A 91 4.50 1.32 5.57
CA GLY A 91 5.59 1.77 6.44
C GLY A 91 6.07 3.18 6.16
N ASP A 92 5.55 3.83 5.12
CA ASP A 92 5.87 5.22 4.81
C ASP A 92 5.28 6.19 5.84
N THR A 93 5.90 7.34 5.94
CA THR A 93 5.45 8.44 6.78
C THR A 93 4.84 9.53 5.92
N ILE A 94 3.57 9.82 6.18
CA ILE A 94 2.87 10.96 5.57
C ILE A 94 2.97 12.16 6.48
N THR A 95 3.23 13.32 5.90
CA THR A 95 3.23 14.63 6.58
C THR A 95 2.45 15.67 5.77
N VAL A 96 2.17 16.83 6.36
CA VAL A 96 1.52 17.95 5.66
C VAL A 96 2.60 18.81 4.98
N LEU A 97 2.46 19.03 3.68
CA LEU A 97 3.47 19.75 2.88
C LEU A 97 3.72 21.20 3.36
N LYS A 98 2.69 21.88 3.86
CA LYS A 98 2.81 23.26 4.37
C LYS A 98 3.67 23.36 5.65
N ARG A 99 3.71 22.29 6.46
CA ARG A 99 4.48 22.20 7.69
C ARG A 99 5.02 20.78 7.85
N PRO A 100 6.02 20.42 7.03
CA PRO A 100 6.52 19.06 7.00
C PRO A 100 7.26 18.70 8.28
N ALA A 101 7.16 17.44 8.66
CA ALA A 101 8.01 16.87 9.70
C ALA A 101 9.45 16.74 9.18
N THR A 102 10.41 16.83 10.08
CA THR A 102 11.84 16.76 9.73
C THR A 102 12.35 15.33 9.63
N GLU A 103 11.72 14.40 10.35
CA GLU A 103 12.15 13.01 10.42
C GLU A 103 10.96 12.06 10.21
N PRO A 104 11.12 11.01 9.38
CA PRO A 104 10.10 10.00 9.24
C PRO A 104 9.95 9.21 10.54
N LEU A 105 8.78 8.59 10.71
CA LEU A 105 8.57 7.62 11.78
C LEU A 105 9.46 6.39 11.53
N PRO A 106 9.89 5.67 12.58
CA PRO A 106 10.50 4.37 12.38
C PRO A 106 9.48 3.47 11.67
N GLY A 107 9.70 3.30 10.37
CA GLY A 107 8.82 2.57 9.48
C GLY A 107 9.03 1.06 9.58
N TYR A 108 8.19 0.33 8.87
CA TYR A 108 8.41 -1.08 8.64
C TYR A 108 9.61 -1.26 7.69
N VAL A 109 10.46 -2.22 8.01
CA VAL A 109 11.47 -2.67 7.04
C VAL A 109 10.74 -3.46 5.96
N ALA A 110 10.93 -3.11 4.69
CA ALA A 110 10.38 -3.86 3.58
C ALA A 110 10.80 -5.34 3.73
N MET A 111 9.79 -6.22 3.86
CA MET A 111 10.05 -7.64 4.02
C MET A 111 10.53 -8.21 2.69
N LYS A 112 11.69 -8.84 2.69
CA LYS A 112 12.21 -9.52 1.50
C LYS A 112 11.49 -10.85 1.32
N PRO A 113 11.16 -11.24 0.08
CA PRO A 113 10.62 -12.56 -0.19
C PRO A 113 11.54 -13.66 0.35
N MET A 114 10.94 -14.67 0.97
CA MET A 114 11.66 -15.81 1.56
C MET A 114 11.43 -17.10 0.77
N VAL A 115 10.34 -17.17 0.01
CA VAL A 115 9.99 -18.32 -0.84
C VAL A 115 9.85 -17.83 -2.27
N PHE A 116 10.40 -18.59 -3.21
CA PHE A 116 10.29 -18.29 -4.63
C PHE A 116 9.70 -19.49 -5.36
N ALA A 117 8.80 -19.21 -6.32
CA ALA A 117 8.25 -20.23 -7.20
C ALA A 117 8.11 -19.69 -8.62
N GLY A 118 8.31 -20.55 -9.61
CA GLY A 118 7.99 -20.27 -11.01
C GLY A 118 6.52 -20.57 -11.27
N LEU A 119 5.81 -19.65 -11.90
CA LEU A 119 4.45 -19.80 -12.36
C LEU A 119 4.40 -19.73 -13.88
N TYR A 120 3.87 -20.78 -14.50
CA TYR A 120 3.82 -20.92 -15.95
C TYR A 120 2.39 -21.23 -16.36
N PRO A 121 1.86 -20.57 -17.40
CA PRO A 121 0.53 -20.90 -17.91
C PRO A 121 0.53 -22.30 -18.51
N SER A 122 -0.56 -23.03 -18.37
CA SER A 122 -0.73 -24.36 -18.97
C SER A 122 -0.78 -24.30 -20.51
N ASN A 123 -1.31 -23.20 -21.05
CA ASN A 123 -1.28 -22.89 -22.48
C ASN A 123 -0.42 -21.63 -22.69
N PRO A 124 0.58 -21.67 -23.58
CA PRO A 124 1.44 -20.51 -23.86
C PRO A 124 0.68 -19.24 -24.30
N ASP A 125 -0.50 -19.37 -24.88
CA ASP A 125 -1.33 -18.25 -25.32
C ASP A 125 -1.88 -17.44 -24.12
N ASP A 126 -2.01 -18.06 -22.93
CA ASP A 126 -2.54 -17.45 -21.71
C ASP A 126 -1.48 -16.60 -20.96
N TYR A 127 -0.26 -16.46 -21.49
CA TYR A 127 0.80 -15.68 -20.85
C TYR A 127 0.40 -14.23 -20.57
N VAL A 128 -0.31 -13.60 -21.51
CA VAL A 128 -0.77 -12.21 -21.37
C VAL A 128 -1.82 -12.10 -20.27
N ASP A 129 -2.76 -13.04 -20.22
CA ASP A 129 -3.82 -13.07 -19.22
C ASP A 129 -3.25 -13.30 -17.81
N LEU A 130 -2.24 -14.19 -17.69
CA LEU A 130 -1.52 -14.42 -16.44
C LEU A 130 -0.79 -13.16 -15.98
N ARG A 131 -0.14 -12.42 -16.87
CA ARG A 131 0.52 -11.15 -16.55
C ARG A 131 -0.50 -10.15 -16.00
N ASP A 132 -1.62 -9.97 -16.71
CA ASP A 132 -2.66 -9.01 -16.32
C ASP A 132 -3.32 -9.40 -14.99
N ALA A 133 -3.44 -10.71 -14.71
CA ALA A 133 -3.92 -11.20 -13.42
C ALA A 133 -2.92 -10.90 -12.28
N LEU A 134 -1.62 -11.10 -12.51
CA LEU A 134 -0.57 -10.76 -11.55
C LEU A 134 -0.51 -9.25 -11.27
N GLU A 135 -0.64 -8.40 -12.30
CA GLU A 135 -0.71 -6.95 -12.15
C GLU A 135 -1.91 -6.53 -11.28
N LYS A 136 -3.09 -7.10 -11.52
CA LYS A 136 -4.29 -6.85 -10.71
C LYS A 136 -4.13 -7.33 -9.27
N LEU A 137 -3.52 -8.50 -9.07
CA LEU A 137 -3.29 -9.04 -7.74
C LEU A 137 -2.32 -8.18 -6.94
N GLN A 138 -1.25 -7.70 -7.58
CA GLN A 138 -0.25 -6.82 -6.97
C GLN A 138 -0.84 -5.47 -6.53
N LEU A 139 -1.93 -5.00 -7.15
CA LEU A 139 -2.64 -3.79 -6.69
C LEU A 139 -3.17 -3.91 -5.26
N ASN A 140 -3.44 -5.15 -4.79
CA ASN A 140 -3.98 -5.43 -3.46
C ASN A 140 -3.02 -6.21 -2.56
N ASP A 141 -1.83 -6.54 -3.07
CA ASP A 141 -0.81 -7.32 -2.35
C ASP A 141 0.57 -6.69 -2.57
N ALA A 142 0.90 -5.72 -1.72
CA ALA A 142 2.18 -5.01 -1.79
C ALA A 142 3.39 -5.91 -1.53
N ALA A 143 3.19 -7.11 -0.96
CA ALA A 143 4.25 -8.06 -0.66
C ALA A 143 4.56 -9.00 -1.82
N LEU A 144 3.67 -9.08 -2.83
CA LEU A 144 3.87 -9.89 -4.01
C LEU A 144 4.90 -9.25 -4.94
N VAL A 145 6.00 -9.93 -5.16
CA VAL A 145 7.03 -9.54 -6.12
C VAL A 145 7.07 -10.57 -7.23
N TYR A 146 7.09 -10.13 -8.47
CA TYR A 146 7.25 -11.03 -9.62
C TYR A 146 8.13 -10.42 -10.70
N GLU A 147 8.80 -11.28 -11.44
CA GLU A 147 9.63 -10.93 -12.59
C GLU A 147 9.41 -11.95 -13.72
N PRO A 148 9.49 -11.54 -15.01
CA PRO A 148 9.39 -12.46 -16.11
C PRO A 148 10.52 -13.52 -16.05
N GLU A 149 10.16 -14.77 -16.28
CA GLU A 149 11.10 -15.90 -16.32
C GLU A 149 10.85 -16.76 -17.57
N THR A 150 11.89 -17.37 -18.07
CA THR A 150 11.79 -18.29 -19.22
C THR A 150 12.38 -19.64 -18.86
N SER A 151 11.61 -20.69 -19.01
CA SER A 151 12.05 -22.07 -18.85
C SER A 151 12.19 -22.75 -20.21
N GLN A 152 13.25 -23.53 -20.42
CA GLN A 152 13.42 -24.30 -21.64
C GLN A 152 12.33 -25.38 -21.81
N ALA A 153 11.79 -25.89 -20.69
CA ALA A 153 10.77 -26.94 -20.67
C ALA A 153 9.34 -26.40 -20.67
N LEU A 154 9.11 -25.26 -20.00
CA LEU A 154 7.76 -24.73 -19.72
C LEU A 154 7.44 -23.44 -20.50
N GLY A 155 8.41 -22.86 -21.19
CA GLY A 155 8.23 -21.63 -21.97
C GLY A 155 8.29 -20.36 -21.10
N PHE A 156 7.49 -19.37 -21.46
CA PHE A 156 7.43 -18.08 -20.76
C PHE A 156 6.52 -18.17 -19.55
N GLY A 157 6.98 -17.59 -18.45
CA GLY A 157 6.25 -17.52 -17.18
C GLY A 157 6.77 -16.39 -16.31
N PHE A 158 6.54 -16.51 -15.01
CA PHE A 158 6.96 -15.52 -14.03
C PHE A 158 7.59 -16.22 -12.83
N ARG A 159 8.65 -15.63 -12.30
CA ARG A 159 9.22 -15.98 -11.01
C ARG A 159 8.58 -15.08 -9.97
N LEU A 160 7.89 -15.67 -8.99
CA LEU A 160 7.21 -14.98 -7.94
C LEU A 160 8.00 -15.10 -6.63
N GLY A 161 8.01 -14.03 -5.85
CA GLY A 161 8.57 -14.00 -4.51
C GLY A 161 7.47 -13.80 -3.48
N PHE A 162 7.47 -14.64 -2.43
CA PHE A 162 6.45 -14.69 -1.38
C PHE A 162 7.08 -14.53 0.01
N LEU A 163 6.31 -14.00 0.96
CA LEU A 163 6.74 -13.89 2.37
C LEU A 163 6.85 -15.25 3.06
N GLY A 164 6.15 -16.27 2.56
CA GLY A 164 6.14 -17.62 3.10
C GLY A 164 5.20 -18.53 2.32
N LEU A 165 5.11 -19.79 2.74
CA LEU A 165 4.29 -20.81 2.07
C LEU A 165 2.80 -20.47 2.06
N PHE A 166 2.24 -19.97 3.17
CA PHE A 166 0.83 -19.55 3.22
C PHE A 166 0.52 -18.40 2.25
N HIS A 167 1.46 -17.45 2.13
CA HIS A 167 1.31 -16.38 1.14
C HIS A 167 1.28 -16.94 -0.28
N MET A 168 2.13 -17.89 -0.59
CA MET A 168 2.15 -18.58 -1.89
C MET A 168 0.83 -19.31 -2.17
N GLU A 169 0.30 -20.06 -1.21
CA GLU A 169 -0.98 -20.77 -1.33
C GLU A 169 -2.15 -19.81 -1.58
N ILE A 170 -2.21 -18.69 -0.86
CA ILE A 170 -3.24 -17.67 -1.04
C ILE A 170 -3.17 -17.02 -2.43
N VAL A 171 -1.96 -16.70 -2.88
CA VAL A 171 -1.75 -16.12 -4.22
C VAL A 171 -2.16 -17.12 -5.31
N GLN A 172 -1.78 -18.39 -5.17
CA GLN A 172 -2.17 -19.44 -6.09
C GLN A 172 -3.69 -19.59 -6.17
N GLU A 173 -4.37 -19.68 -5.03
CA GLU A 173 -5.85 -19.80 -4.97
C GLU A 173 -6.57 -18.61 -5.61
N ARG A 174 -5.97 -17.41 -5.55
CA ARG A 174 -6.55 -16.21 -6.17
C ARG A 174 -6.32 -16.11 -7.67
N LEU A 175 -5.33 -16.83 -8.20
CA LEU A 175 -5.02 -16.85 -9.64
C LEU A 175 -5.76 -17.97 -10.38
N GLU A 176 -6.24 -19.00 -9.67
CA GLU A 176 -7.10 -20.08 -10.18
C GLU A 176 -8.57 -19.63 -10.33
#